data_0eef1c39b27e54a34142bee14b6dc395
#
_entry.id   0eef1c39b27e54a34142bee14b6dc395
#
_cell.length_a   1.000
_cell.length_b   1.000
_cell.length_c   1.000
_cell.angle_alpha   90.00
_cell.angle_beta   90.00
_cell.angle_gamma   90.00
#
_symmetry.space_group_name_H-M   'P 1'
#
loop_
_entity.id
_entity.type
_entity.pdbx_description
1 polymer ?
#
loop_
_entity_poly.entity_id
_entity_poly.type
_entity_poly.pdbx_seq_one_letter_code
_entity_poly.pdbx_strand_id
1 'polypeptide(L)'
;MSLRSVDRPPLSRVANAADFATVVLIALAVWWVLVARPVGVFNAVSGPLSPAILLYVAGSFQVVRHLMWPRPSVVSRLKESRDRIRARPHLYAACRAFLMTRPAVFVIAIAAVATIGITSTPGFVLSRDPVANLPARFDAGWYGGIALDGYYWDNTFRRQRNIAFFPAMPLLMRPVGAVLGMYDDTVSRERRALRALWAGTVVSLVAFFWALVYVSRLAEDLIGAERAPAAAFLLAAYPFAVYFSAPYTESLFLLGAAGASYHFGRRQWIAAAVLGLLAGLSRPNGCFLSVPLGLLAVFPNATGARGAEGAPSAKSATGAERALSATGRAKDAIPALVVAAMPGIGMLLFTIYLHQLTGVWFAWARSHEAWGRTYAGLEPMLHLAQRLRDEPFLPLVLNDPFNALNAIGVLFALALTYSVFRRLGLAWGVFVLISLLPPLFAGGLVSMGRLTSTLFPLFIALAAMLSPRAVPAWATTFAIGQGFAAALFFTWHALY
;
A
#
# COMPACT_ATOMS: atom_id res chain seq x y z
N MET A 1 -25.12 24.53 -19.88
CA MET A 1 -24.19 24.89 -20.97
C MET A 1 -23.67 23.61 -21.59
N SER A 2 -24.21 23.24 -22.75
CA SER A 2 -24.02 21.95 -23.45
C SER A 2 -22.58 21.86 -23.96
N LEU A 3 -21.82 20.84 -23.51
CA LEU A 3 -20.53 20.47 -24.10
C LEU A 3 -20.82 19.90 -25.49
N ARG A 4 -20.63 20.71 -26.53
CA ARG A 4 -20.61 20.26 -27.92
C ARG A 4 -19.55 19.18 -28.06
N SER A 5 -19.94 17.98 -28.46
CA SER A 5 -19.07 16.93 -28.95
C SER A 5 -18.33 17.48 -30.19
N VAL A 6 -17.07 17.84 -30.01
CA VAL A 6 -16.20 18.19 -31.14
C VAL A 6 -15.98 16.89 -31.92
N ASP A 7 -16.63 16.78 -33.08
CA ASP A 7 -16.41 15.69 -34.04
C ASP A 7 -14.94 15.67 -34.42
N ARG A 8 -14.25 14.66 -33.95
CA ARG A 8 -12.82 14.45 -34.28
C ARG A 8 -12.71 13.97 -35.72
N PRO A 9 -11.85 14.56 -36.56
CA PRO A 9 -11.72 14.16 -37.94
C PRO A 9 -11.32 12.66 -38.05
N PRO A 10 -11.77 11.92 -39.09
CA PRO A 10 -11.57 10.48 -39.25
C PRO A 10 -10.10 10.04 -39.18
N LEU A 11 -9.15 10.87 -39.61
CA LEU A 11 -7.69 10.64 -39.54
C LEU A 11 -7.16 10.52 -38.10
N SER A 12 -7.83 11.15 -37.11
CA SER A 12 -7.45 11.00 -35.70
C SER A 12 -7.82 9.61 -35.13
N ARG A 13 -8.83 8.95 -35.68
CA ARG A 13 -9.25 7.59 -35.25
C ARG A 13 -8.22 6.54 -35.66
N VAL A 14 -7.67 6.64 -36.87
CA VAL A 14 -6.63 5.72 -37.35
C VAL A 14 -5.35 5.85 -36.56
N ALA A 15 -4.91 7.12 -36.33
CA ALA A 15 -3.75 7.37 -35.48
C ALA A 15 -3.94 6.86 -34.04
N ASN A 16 -5.18 6.96 -33.49
CA ASN A 16 -5.50 6.44 -32.17
C ASN A 16 -5.46 4.90 -32.12
N ALA A 17 -5.97 4.24 -33.15
CA ALA A 17 -5.93 2.78 -33.26
C ALA A 17 -4.48 2.27 -33.37
N ALA A 18 -3.65 2.95 -34.17
CA ALA A 18 -2.23 2.62 -34.29
C ALA A 18 -1.45 2.77 -32.98
N ASP A 19 -1.69 3.86 -32.25
CA ASP A 19 -1.04 4.06 -30.95
C ASP A 19 -1.55 3.07 -29.89
N PHE A 20 -2.83 2.71 -29.91
CA PHE A 20 -3.39 1.65 -29.05
C PHE A 20 -2.75 0.30 -29.37
N ALA A 21 -2.65 -0.07 -30.64
CA ALA A 21 -1.98 -1.30 -31.09
C ALA A 21 -0.52 -1.35 -30.62
N THR A 22 0.20 -0.22 -30.68
CA THR A 22 1.58 -0.14 -30.15
C THR A 22 1.63 -0.41 -28.65
N VAL A 23 0.73 0.17 -27.86
CA VAL A 23 0.66 -0.07 -26.42
C VAL A 23 0.36 -1.54 -26.13
N VAL A 24 -0.54 -2.16 -26.90
CA VAL A 24 -0.85 -3.60 -26.79
C VAL A 24 0.36 -4.46 -27.12
N LEU A 25 1.10 -4.14 -28.18
CA LEU A 25 2.32 -4.88 -28.55
C LEU A 25 3.41 -4.77 -27.49
N ILE A 26 3.59 -3.60 -26.91
CA ILE A 26 4.54 -3.40 -25.80
C ILE A 26 4.06 -4.19 -24.56
N ALA A 27 2.77 -4.13 -24.23
CA ALA A 27 2.20 -4.89 -23.12
C ALA A 27 2.36 -6.40 -23.34
N LEU A 28 2.15 -6.90 -24.55
CA LEU A 28 2.39 -8.29 -24.93
C LEU A 28 3.86 -8.67 -24.84
N ALA A 29 4.79 -7.78 -25.22
CA ALA A 29 6.21 -8.03 -25.08
C ALA A 29 6.62 -8.12 -23.59
N VAL A 30 6.12 -7.21 -22.76
CA VAL A 30 6.33 -7.26 -21.30
C VAL A 30 5.70 -8.51 -20.70
N TRP A 31 4.45 -8.84 -21.07
CA TRP A 31 3.78 -10.06 -20.64
C TRP A 31 4.57 -11.31 -21.04
N TRP A 32 5.08 -11.37 -22.28
CA TRP A 32 5.90 -12.47 -22.75
C TRP A 32 7.20 -12.62 -21.93
N VAL A 33 7.89 -11.53 -21.60
CA VAL A 33 9.09 -11.56 -20.74
C VAL A 33 8.75 -12.11 -19.35
N LEU A 34 7.61 -11.70 -18.79
CA LEU A 34 7.21 -12.11 -17.44
C LEU A 34 6.72 -13.58 -17.39
N VAL A 35 6.05 -14.05 -18.45
CA VAL A 35 5.37 -15.37 -18.45
C VAL A 35 6.23 -16.45 -19.09
N ALA A 36 6.87 -16.16 -20.23
CA ALA A 36 7.39 -17.20 -21.10
C ALA A 36 8.84 -17.65 -20.80
N ARG A 37 9.71 -16.81 -20.22
CA ARG A 37 11.09 -17.25 -19.88
C ARG A 37 11.77 -16.36 -18.83
N PRO A 38 12.28 -16.93 -17.75
CA PRO A 38 13.35 -16.36 -16.96
C PRO A 38 14.69 -16.97 -17.39
N VAL A 39 15.15 -16.74 -18.58
CA VAL A 39 16.51 -17.12 -18.99
C VAL A 39 17.04 -16.06 -19.91
N GLY A 40 18.13 -15.43 -19.48
CA GLY A 40 18.99 -14.47 -20.16
C GLY A 40 18.40 -13.70 -21.34
N VAL A 41 18.39 -12.42 -21.28
CA VAL A 41 17.87 -11.47 -22.29
C VAL A 41 18.29 -11.81 -23.72
N PHE A 42 19.37 -12.58 -23.92
CA PHE A 42 19.95 -12.93 -25.23
C PHE A 42 19.43 -14.24 -25.86
N ASN A 43 18.77 -15.14 -25.12
CA ASN A 43 18.23 -16.38 -25.69
C ASN A 43 16.76 -16.29 -26.16
N ALA A 44 16.16 -15.12 -26.07
CA ALA A 44 14.75 -14.90 -26.44
C ALA A 44 14.55 -14.61 -27.96
N VAL A 45 15.58 -14.77 -28.80
CA VAL A 45 15.55 -14.32 -30.21
C VAL A 45 15.01 -15.38 -31.17
N SER A 46 14.68 -16.58 -30.73
CA SER A 46 14.45 -17.73 -31.63
C SER A 46 13.01 -18.21 -31.83
N GLY A 47 11.98 -17.34 -31.62
CA GLY A 47 10.60 -17.70 -31.89
C GLY A 47 9.80 -16.63 -32.62
N PRO A 48 8.75 -16.96 -33.40
CA PRO A 48 7.99 -16.02 -34.23
C PRO A 48 7.22 -14.95 -33.44
N LEU A 49 7.21 -15.01 -32.11
CA LEU A 49 6.58 -14.03 -31.22
C LEU A 49 7.52 -13.60 -30.08
N SER A 50 8.84 -13.52 -30.35
CA SER A 50 9.77 -13.08 -29.30
C SER A 50 9.48 -11.64 -28.86
N PRO A 51 9.77 -11.28 -27.58
CA PRO A 51 9.62 -9.91 -27.09
C PRO A 51 10.34 -8.88 -27.96
N ALA A 52 11.51 -9.24 -28.50
CA ALA A 52 12.26 -8.40 -29.40
C ALA A 52 11.48 -8.11 -30.69
N ILE A 53 10.86 -9.11 -31.29
CA ILE A 53 10.03 -8.94 -32.49
C ILE A 53 8.80 -8.08 -32.18
N LEU A 54 8.11 -8.31 -31.05
CA LEU A 54 6.98 -7.48 -30.64
C LEU A 54 7.39 -6.01 -30.45
N LEU A 55 8.54 -5.77 -29.85
CA LEU A 55 9.09 -4.40 -29.69
C LEU A 55 9.53 -3.79 -31.01
N TYR A 56 10.13 -4.60 -31.91
CA TYR A 56 10.48 -4.17 -33.26
C TYR A 56 9.24 -3.80 -34.08
N VAL A 57 8.21 -4.64 -34.05
CA VAL A 57 6.92 -4.37 -34.72
C VAL A 57 6.27 -3.13 -34.12
N ALA A 58 6.27 -2.98 -32.80
CA ALA A 58 5.74 -1.80 -32.13
C ALA A 58 6.48 -0.53 -32.56
N GLY A 59 7.82 -0.57 -32.59
CA GLY A 59 8.67 0.55 -33.05
C GLY A 59 8.45 0.89 -34.52
N SER A 60 8.46 -0.12 -35.40
CA SER A 60 8.20 0.05 -36.84
C SER A 60 6.80 0.62 -37.08
N PHE A 61 5.80 0.12 -36.34
CA PHE A 61 4.44 0.62 -36.42
C PHE A 61 4.32 2.09 -36.02
N GLN A 62 5.09 2.53 -35.01
CA GLN A 62 5.14 3.94 -34.62
C GLN A 62 5.88 4.81 -35.64
N VAL A 63 6.95 4.31 -36.28
CA VAL A 63 7.64 5.03 -37.35
C VAL A 63 6.70 5.24 -38.54
N VAL A 64 6.06 4.15 -39.03
CA VAL A 64 5.09 4.24 -40.14
C VAL A 64 3.93 5.16 -39.78
N ARG A 65 3.37 4.99 -38.58
CA ARG A 65 2.30 5.84 -38.06
C ARG A 65 2.72 7.32 -38.05
N HIS A 66 3.95 7.63 -37.63
CA HIS A 66 4.43 9.00 -37.57
C HIS A 66 4.66 9.62 -38.93
N LEU A 67 5.12 8.82 -39.90
CA LEU A 67 5.31 9.24 -41.30
C LEU A 67 3.95 9.47 -42.00
N MET A 68 2.95 8.55 -41.80
CA MET A 68 1.67 8.64 -42.49
C MET A 68 0.68 9.61 -41.80
N TRP A 69 0.73 9.66 -40.46
CA TRP A 69 -0.17 10.48 -39.64
C TRP A 69 0.63 11.21 -38.54
N PRO A 70 1.38 12.27 -38.88
CA PRO A 70 2.26 12.95 -37.92
C PRO A 70 1.49 13.66 -36.79
N ARG A 71 0.21 13.93 -36.97
CA ARG A 71 -0.64 14.60 -35.96
C ARG A 71 -1.82 13.74 -35.55
N PRO A 72 -2.17 13.69 -34.23
CA PRO A 72 -1.41 14.22 -33.11
C PRO A 72 -0.10 13.45 -32.89
N SER A 73 1.00 14.15 -32.62
CA SER A 73 2.29 13.50 -32.35
C SER A 73 2.26 12.79 -30.98
N VAL A 74 3.13 11.78 -30.77
CA VAL A 74 3.28 11.13 -29.46
C VAL A 74 3.58 12.15 -28.37
N VAL A 75 4.44 13.13 -28.67
CA VAL A 75 4.79 14.21 -27.73
C VAL A 75 3.58 15.07 -27.38
N SER A 76 2.73 15.43 -28.37
CA SER A 76 1.52 16.21 -28.10
C SER A 76 0.52 15.44 -27.24
N ARG A 77 0.41 14.13 -27.43
CA ARG A 77 -0.46 13.26 -26.59
C ARG A 77 0.06 13.08 -25.18
N LEU A 78 1.38 12.90 -25.03
CA LEU A 78 2.00 12.86 -23.71
C LEU A 78 1.78 14.19 -22.99
N LYS A 79 1.92 15.32 -23.71
CA LYS A 79 1.62 16.64 -23.16
C LYS A 79 0.14 16.76 -22.77
N GLU A 80 -0.79 16.39 -23.65
CA GLU A 80 -2.23 16.41 -23.35
C GLU A 80 -2.59 15.49 -22.19
N SER A 81 -2.03 14.27 -22.13
CA SER A 81 -2.24 13.35 -21.03
C SER A 81 -1.68 13.90 -19.72
N ARG A 82 -0.49 14.50 -19.76
CA ARG A 82 0.09 15.20 -18.61
C ARG A 82 -0.80 16.36 -18.15
N ASP A 83 -1.33 17.14 -19.07
CA ASP A 83 -2.16 18.29 -18.74
C ASP A 83 -3.53 17.85 -18.19
N ARG A 84 -4.09 16.76 -18.71
CA ARG A 84 -5.31 16.10 -18.13
C ARG A 84 -5.05 15.57 -16.70
N ILE A 85 -3.88 14.98 -16.46
CA ILE A 85 -3.51 14.50 -15.12
C ILE A 85 -3.30 15.71 -14.20
N ARG A 86 -2.62 16.77 -14.67
CA ARG A 86 -2.41 18.02 -13.91
C ARG A 86 -3.72 18.72 -13.54
N ALA A 87 -4.74 18.62 -14.40
CA ALA A 87 -6.08 19.14 -14.11
C ALA A 87 -6.80 18.38 -12.98
N ARG A 88 -6.24 17.25 -12.52
CA ARG A 88 -6.75 16.43 -11.39
C ARG A 88 -5.72 16.41 -10.27
N PRO A 89 -5.76 17.35 -9.31
CA PRO A 89 -4.67 17.61 -8.37
C PRO A 89 -4.25 16.38 -7.57
N HIS A 90 -5.20 15.57 -7.10
CA HIS A 90 -4.91 14.35 -6.33
C HIS A 90 -4.25 13.25 -7.16
N LEU A 91 -4.72 13.09 -8.41
CA LEU A 91 -4.10 12.14 -9.35
C LEU A 91 -2.68 12.57 -9.69
N TYR A 92 -2.48 13.87 -9.92
CA TYR A 92 -1.14 14.42 -10.18
C TYR A 92 -0.20 14.26 -8.98
N ALA A 93 -0.67 14.55 -7.77
CA ALA A 93 0.10 14.36 -6.55
C ALA A 93 0.50 12.89 -6.37
N ALA A 94 -0.45 11.95 -6.55
CA ALA A 94 -0.20 10.52 -6.47
C ALA A 94 0.77 10.04 -7.56
N CYS A 95 0.58 10.44 -8.83
CA CYS A 95 1.49 10.12 -9.92
C CYS A 95 2.92 10.60 -9.62
N ARG A 96 3.06 11.84 -9.16
CA ARG A 96 4.37 12.41 -8.81
C ARG A 96 5.03 11.64 -7.68
N ALA A 97 4.33 11.41 -6.57
CA ALA A 97 4.85 10.68 -5.42
C ALA A 97 5.25 9.25 -5.80
N PHE A 98 4.40 8.55 -6.55
CA PHE A 98 4.63 7.19 -7.00
C PHE A 98 5.83 7.08 -7.95
N LEU A 99 5.85 7.89 -9.01
CA LEU A 99 6.90 7.83 -10.03
C LEU A 99 8.27 8.31 -9.55
N MET A 100 8.31 9.19 -8.55
CA MET A 100 9.58 9.61 -7.95
C MET A 100 10.15 8.59 -6.96
N THR A 101 9.32 7.72 -6.38
CA THR A 101 9.75 6.81 -5.33
C THR A 101 9.82 5.35 -5.78
N ARG A 102 8.81 4.82 -6.49
CA ARG A 102 8.77 3.38 -6.79
C ARG A 102 9.84 2.92 -7.77
N PRO A 103 10.10 3.60 -8.91
CA PRO A 103 11.22 3.25 -9.78
C PRO A 103 12.56 3.30 -9.03
N ALA A 104 12.78 4.32 -8.18
CA ALA A 104 14.01 4.45 -7.40
C ALA A 104 14.22 3.24 -6.46
N VAL A 105 13.16 2.77 -5.79
CA VAL A 105 13.24 1.56 -4.94
C VAL A 105 13.68 0.34 -5.74
N PHE A 106 13.15 0.12 -6.95
CA PHE A 106 13.54 -1.03 -7.78
C PHE A 106 14.96 -0.88 -8.35
N VAL A 107 15.36 0.33 -8.74
CA VAL A 107 16.73 0.59 -9.19
C VAL A 107 17.73 0.31 -8.08
N ILE A 108 17.44 0.78 -6.85
CA ILE A 108 18.29 0.50 -5.68
C ILE A 108 18.28 -1.00 -5.35
N ALA A 109 17.13 -1.67 -5.43
CA ALA A 109 17.02 -3.10 -5.20
C ALA A 109 17.92 -3.91 -6.16
N ILE A 110 17.84 -3.60 -7.47
CA ILE A 110 18.67 -4.24 -8.50
C ILE A 110 20.15 -3.94 -8.25
N ALA A 111 20.51 -2.68 -8.01
CA ALA A 111 21.87 -2.28 -7.74
C ALA A 111 22.44 -2.97 -6.48
N ALA A 112 21.67 -2.99 -5.39
CA ALA A 112 22.09 -3.63 -4.14
C ALA A 112 22.31 -5.16 -4.32
N VAL A 113 21.37 -5.84 -4.98
CA VAL A 113 21.53 -7.28 -5.25
C VAL A 113 22.71 -7.57 -6.18
N ALA A 114 22.97 -6.69 -7.16
CA ALA A 114 24.09 -6.85 -8.09
C ALA A 114 25.46 -6.54 -7.46
N THR A 115 25.55 -5.59 -6.52
CA THR A 115 26.82 -5.10 -5.96
C THR A 115 27.15 -5.66 -4.57
N ILE A 116 26.14 -5.75 -3.70
CA ILE A 116 26.29 -6.27 -2.33
C ILE A 116 26.04 -7.78 -2.32
N GLY A 117 25.11 -8.25 -3.17
CA GLY A 117 24.68 -9.64 -3.19
C GLY A 117 23.56 -9.92 -2.19
N ILE A 118 23.13 -11.17 -2.14
CA ILE A 118 22.14 -11.68 -1.19
C ILE A 118 22.90 -12.33 -0.02
N THR A 119 22.36 -12.21 1.20
CA THR A 119 22.93 -12.90 2.37
C THR A 119 23.15 -14.38 2.10
N SER A 120 24.13 -15.00 2.79
CA SER A 120 24.48 -16.42 2.63
C SER A 120 23.35 -17.38 3.00
N THR A 121 22.40 -16.95 3.82
CA THR A 121 21.27 -17.77 4.32
C THR A 121 19.92 -17.12 4.01
N PRO A 122 19.55 -17.00 2.73
CA PRO A 122 18.21 -16.49 2.37
C PRO A 122 17.15 -17.50 2.80
N GLY A 123 15.99 -17.02 3.26
CA GLY A 123 14.90 -17.88 3.72
C GLY A 123 14.37 -18.80 2.60
N PHE A 124 14.34 -18.33 1.36
CA PHE A 124 14.03 -19.13 0.17
C PHE A 124 14.49 -18.42 -1.11
N VAL A 125 14.74 -19.22 -2.15
CA VAL A 125 15.13 -18.76 -3.50
C VAL A 125 14.30 -19.53 -4.51
N LEU A 126 13.60 -18.81 -5.40
CA LEU A 126 12.77 -19.39 -6.45
C LEU A 126 13.42 -19.34 -7.85
N SER A 127 14.42 -18.49 -8.02
CA SER A 127 15.16 -18.32 -9.27
C SER A 127 16.63 -18.01 -9.00
N ARG A 128 17.50 -18.51 -9.88
CA ARG A 128 18.93 -18.14 -9.88
C ARG A 128 19.14 -16.72 -10.43
N ASP A 129 18.21 -16.22 -11.22
CA ASP A 129 18.22 -14.81 -11.67
C ASP A 129 17.83 -13.90 -10.50
N PRO A 130 18.74 -13.06 -10.00
CA PRO A 130 18.49 -12.22 -8.84
C PRO A 130 17.42 -11.16 -9.09
N VAL A 131 17.25 -10.68 -10.33
CA VAL A 131 16.23 -9.70 -10.69
C VAL A 131 14.85 -10.36 -10.75
N ALA A 132 14.74 -11.54 -11.37
CA ALA A 132 13.51 -12.31 -11.37
C ALA A 132 13.06 -12.67 -9.95
N ASN A 133 14.04 -12.91 -9.05
CA ASN A 133 13.80 -13.30 -7.66
C ASN A 133 13.54 -12.11 -6.71
N LEU A 134 13.48 -10.86 -7.19
CA LEU A 134 13.26 -9.67 -6.34
C LEU A 134 12.02 -9.76 -5.45
N PRO A 135 10.83 -10.20 -5.92
CA PRO A 135 9.64 -10.26 -5.07
C PRO A 135 9.68 -11.38 -4.02
N ALA A 136 10.62 -12.32 -4.13
CA ALA A 136 10.79 -13.45 -3.21
C ALA A 136 11.59 -12.99 -1.96
N ARG A 137 10.91 -12.28 -1.05
CA ARG A 137 11.52 -11.76 0.19
C ARG A 137 10.60 -12.02 1.38
N PHE A 138 11.16 -12.64 2.40
CA PHE A 138 10.54 -12.86 3.72
C PHE A 138 9.08 -13.34 3.64
N ASP A 139 8.11 -12.59 4.19
CA ASP A 139 6.69 -12.95 4.26
C ASP A 139 6.03 -13.17 2.88
N ALA A 140 6.63 -12.69 1.81
CA ALA A 140 6.13 -12.87 0.45
C ALA A 140 5.88 -14.36 0.12
N GLY A 141 6.73 -15.24 0.64
CA GLY A 141 6.59 -16.68 0.45
C GLY A 141 5.27 -17.25 0.98
N TRP A 142 4.79 -16.74 2.11
CA TRP A 142 3.52 -17.15 2.69
C TRP A 142 2.34 -16.75 1.80
N TYR A 143 2.30 -15.50 1.33
CA TYR A 143 1.25 -15.04 0.43
C TYR A 143 1.27 -15.77 -0.92
N GLY A 144 2.47 -16.03 -1.48
CA GLY A 144 2.62 -16.82 -2.69
C GLY A 144 2.13 -18.26 -2.53
N GLY A 145 2.48 -18.90 -1.42
CA GLY A 145 2.02 -20.24 -1.08
C GLY A 145 0.51 -20.31 -0.92
N ILE A 146 -0.10 -19.36 -0.20
CA ILE A 146 -1.57 -19.31 -0.05
C ILE A 146 -2.26 -19.06 -1.41
N ALA A 147 -1.69 -18.22 -2.26
CA ALA A 147 -2.25 -17.95 -3.57
C ALA A 147 -2.27 -19.21 -4.46
N LEU A 148 -1.23 -20.04 -4.39
CA LEU A 148 -1.10 -21.29 -5.17
C LEU A 148 -1.90 -22.44 -4.56
N ASP A 149 -1.65 -22.73 -3.28
CA ASP A 149 -2.02 -23.99 -2.65
C ASP A 149 -3.18 -23.81 -1.63
N GLY A 150 -3.50 -22.56 -1.25
CA GLY A 150 -4.48 -22.28 -0.20
C GLY A 150 -3.91 -22.35 1.20
N TYR A 151 -4.80 -22.34 2.18
CA TYR A 151 -4.46 -22.48 3.59
C TYR A 151 -4.27 -23.93 3.97
N TYR A 152 -3.29 -24.17 4.84
CA TYR A 152 -2.95 -25.50 5.34
C TYR A 152 -2.90 -25.52 6.86
N TRP A 153 -3.43 -26.59 7.47
CA TRP A 153 -3.44 -26.81 8.91
C TRP A 153 -3.01 -28.24 9.25
N ASP A 154 -2.06 -28.38 10.17
CA ASP A 154 -1.50 -29.65 10.62
C ASP A 154 -1.68 -29.89 12.15
N ASN A 155 -2.72 -29.31 12.72
CA ASN A 155 -3.10 -29.43 14.12
C ASN A 155 -2.06 -28.93 15.14
N THR A 156 -1.17 -28.01 14.77
CA THR A 156 -0.17 -27.46 15.69
C THR A 156 0.07 -25.95 15.51
N PHE A 157 0.19 -25.22 16.62
CA PHE A 157 0.62 -23.82 16.69
C PHE A 157 2.11 -23.66 17.02
N ARG A 158 2.85 -24.77 17.26
CA ARG A 158 4.27 -24.74 17.64
C ARG A 158 5.19 -24.36 16.46
N ARG A 159 4.70 -24.35 15.25
CA ARG A 159 5.44 -24.03 14.03
C ARG A 159 4.78 -22.90 13.28
N GLN A 160 5.59 -22.12 12.57
CA GLN A 160 5.07 -21.08 11.67
C GLN A 160 4.17 -21.69 10.60
N ARG A 161 2.98 -21.12 10.41
CA ARG A 161 1.95 -21.59 9.47
C ARG A 161 1.31 -20.42 8.72
N ASN A 162 0.84 -20.72 7.53
CA ASN A 162 0.23 -19.72 6.64
C ASN A 162 -1.11 -19.17 7.17
N ILE A 163 -1.74 -19.81 8.14
CA ILE A 163 -2.98 -19.34 8.79
C ILE A 163 -2.79 -18.02 9.56
N ALA A 164 -1.55 -17.59 9.83
CA ALA A 164 -1.26 -16.26 10.40
C ALA A 164 -1.47 -15.12 9.41
N PHE A 165 -1.51 -15.40 8.09
CA PHE A 165 -1.54 -14.42 7.02
C PHE A 165 -2.94 -14.21 6.47
N PHE A 166 -3.39 -12.96 6.39
CA PHE A 166 -4.73 -12.58 6.02
C PHE A 166 -4.98 -12.71 4.50
N PRO A 167 -6.25 -12.95 4.07
CA PRO A 167 -6.56 -13.46 2.74
C PRO A 167 -6.58 -12.43 1.62
N ALA A 168 -6.64 -11.12 1.89
CA ALA A 168 -6.84 -10.11 0.83
C ALA A 168 -5.74 -10.15 -0.23
N MET A 169 -4.46 -10.26 0.19
CA MET A 169 -3.35 -10.31 -0.76
C MET A 169 -3.38 -11.58 -1.63
N PRO A 170 -3.40 -12.80 -1.08
CA PRO A 170 -3.43 -14.01 -1.92
C PRO A 170 -4.69 -14.10 -2.80
N LEU A 171 -5.85 -13.62 -2.35
CA LEU A 171 -7.07 -13.58 -3.17
C LEU A 171 -6.91 -12.67 -4.39
N LEU A 172 -6.27 -11.50 -4.24
CA LEU A 172 -6.03 -10.59 -5.36
C LEU A 172 -4.84 -11.03 -6.24
N MET A 173 -3.89 -11.78 -5.68
CA MET A 173 -2.81 -12.40 -6.46
C MET A 173 -3.33 -13.43 -7.47
N ARG A 174 -4.39 -14.18 -7.15
CA ARG A 174 -4.94 -15.24 -8.00
C ARG A 174 -5.34 -14.76 -9.40
N PRO A 175 -6.24 -13.77 -9.57
CA PRO A 175 -6.64 -13.31 -10.90
C PRO A 175 -5.47 -12.69 -11.68
N VAL A 176 -4.60 -11.92 -11.05
CA VAL A 176 -3.42 -11.34 -11.72
C VAL A 176 -2.42 -12.44 -12.04
N GLY A 177 -2.20 -13.39 -11.15
CA GLY A 177 -1.33 -14.54 -11.35
C GLY A 177 -1.81 -15.48 -12.45
N ALA A 178 -3.13 -15.65 -12.61
CA ALA A 178 -3.71 -16.40 -13.73
C ALA A 178 -3.30 -15.79 -15.07
N VAL A 179 -3.37 -14.46 -15.20
CA VAL A 179 -2.90 -13.74 -16.39
C VAL A 179 -1.40 -13.91 -16.61
N LEU A 180 -0.61 -14.03 -15.54
CA LEU A 180 0.84 -14.25 -15.59
C LEU A 180 1.21 -15.76 -15.74
N GLY A 181 0.23 -16.65 -15.90
CA GLY A 181 0.45 -18.08 -16.07
C GLY A 181 0.83 -18.83 -14.77
N MET A 182 0.34 -18.37 -13.61
CA MET A 182 0.58 -19.01 -12.32
C MET A 182 0.04 -20.45 -12.26
N TYR A 183 -0.98 -20.78 -13.07
CA TYR A 183 -1.62 -22.10 -13.13
C TYR A 183 -1.12 -22.98 -14.28
N ASP A 184 -0.05 -22.58 -14.95
CA ASP A 184 0.56 -23.35 -16.03
C ASP A 184 1.33 -24.56 -15.46
N ASP A 185 0.75 -25.74 -15.58
CA ASP A 185 1.31 -26.98 -15.05
C ASP A 185 2.50 -27.52 -15.87
N THR A 186 2.79 -26.93 -17.03
CA THR A 186 3.95 -27.29 -17.85
C THR A 186 5.26 -26.73 -17.31
N VAL A 187 5.19 -25.78 -16.33
CA VAL A 187 6.37 -25.18 -15.70
C VAL A 187 6.53 -25.64 -14.26
N SER A 188 7.75 -25.53 -13.71
CA SER A 188 8.03 -25.95 -12.34
C SER A 188 7.21 -25.15 -11.31
N ARG A 189 7.03 -25.74 -10.11
CA ARG A 189 6.30 -25.10 -9.00
C ARG A 189 6.97 -23.78 -8.57
N GLU A 190 8.32 -23.73 -8.57
CA GLU A 190 9.09 -22.52 -8.23
C GLU A 190 8.78 -21.39 -9.21
N ARG A 191 8.66 -21.70 -10.50
CA ARG A 191 8.29 -20.72 -11.54
C ARG A 191 6.86 -20.22 -11.36
N ARG A 192 5.92 -21.11 -11.03
CA ARG A 192 4.53 -20.73 -10.72
C ARG A 192 4.48 -19.84 -9.47
N ALA A 193 5.25 -20.18 -8.42
CA ALA A 193 5.37 -19.37 -7.22
C ALA A 193 5.95 -17.99 -7.52
N LEU A 194 6.97 -17.90 -8.35
CA LEU A 194 7.57 -16.65 -8.78
C LEU A 194 6.58 -15.75 -9.52
N ARG A 195 5.77 -16.33 -10.42
CA ARG A 195 4.68 -15.64 -11.13
C ARG A 195 3.62 -15.11 -10.14
N ALA A 196 3.27 -15.90 -9.12
CA ALA A 196 2.38 -15.47 -8.05
C ALA A 196 2.95 -14.26 -7.29
N LEU A 197 4.25 -14.27 -6.95
CA LEU A 197 4.89 -13.16 -6.25
C LEU A 197 4.97 -11.89 -7.10
N TRP A 198 5.24 -11.99 -8.40
CA TRP A 198 5.15 -10.84 -9.30
C TRP A 198 3.72 -10.31 -9.43
N ALA A 199 2.71 -11.20 -9.46
CA ALA A 199 1.31 -10.78 -9.39
C ALA A 199 1.02 -9.99 -8.12
N GLY A 200 1.52 -10.44 -6.97
CA GLY A 200 1.39 -9.73 -5.70
C GLY A 200 2.09 -8.37 -5.71
N THR A 201 3.27 -8.28 -6.36
CA THR A 201 3.95 -6.99 -6.53
C THR A 201 3.12 -6.01 -7.37
N VAL A 202 2.52 -6.47 -8.47
CA VAL A 202 1.61 -5.65 -9.29
C VAL A 202 0.40 -5.18 -8.46
N VAL A 203 -0.23 -6.10 -7.72
CA VAL A 203 -1.35 -5.77 -6.81
C VAL A 203 -0.92 -4.70 -5.81
N SER A 204 0.25 -4.85 -5.17
CA SER A 204 0.78 -3.88 -4.20
C SER A 204 1.00 -2.51 -4.83
N LEU A 205 1.62 -2.44 -6.00
CA LEU A 205 1.90 -1.17 -6.68
C LEU A 205 0.62 -0.45 -7.10
N VAL A 206 -0.36 -1.18 -7.66
CA VAL A 206 -1.66 -0.60 -8.04
C VAL A 206 -2.42 -0.12 -6.81
N ALA A 207 -2.47 -0.93 -5.75
CA ALA A 207 -3.12 -0.55 -4.50
C ALA A 207 -2.45 0.66 -3.86
N PHE A 208 -1.12 0.72 -3.85
CA PHE A 208 -0.38 1.86 -3.31
C PHE A 208 -0.63 3.15 -4.09
N PHE A 209 -0.65 3.08 -5.42
CA PHE A 209 -0.98 4.24 -6.25
C PHE A 209 -2.35 4.83 -5.88
N TRP A 210 -3.38 4.01 -5.79
CA TRP A 210 -4.72 4.47 -5.41
C TRP A 210 -4.81 4.90 -3.94
N ALA A 211 -4.03 4.27 -3.05
CA ALA A 211 -3.91 4.72 -1.67
C ALA A 211 -3.36 6.15 -1.60
N LEU A 212 -2.33 6.50 -2.39
CA LEU A 212 -1.80 7.85 -2.46
C LEU A 212 -2.84 8.87 -2.97
N VAL A 213 -3.72 8.48 -3.90
CA VAL A 213 -4.84 9.33 -4.33
C VAL A 213 -5.78 9.62 -3.16
N TYR A 214 -6.17 8.59 -2.40
CA TYR A 214 -7.05 8.77 -1.24
C TYR A 214 -6.38 9.54 -0.10
N VAL A 215 -5.10 9.29 0.17
CA VAL A 215 -4.35 10.07 1.17
C VAL A 215 -4.29 11.54 0.78
N SER A 216 -4.05 11.86 -0.51
CA SER A 216 -4.06 13.24 -0.99
C SER A 216 -5.44 13.89 -0.83
N ARG A 217 -6.52 13.16 -1.11
CA ARG A 217 -7.91 13.66 -0.93
C ARG A 217 -8.25 13.90 0.53
N LEU A 218 -7.91 12.96 1.40
CA LEU A 218 -8.11 13.12 2.85
C LEU A 218 -7.28 14.27 3.41
N ALA A 219 -6.04 14.43 2.93
CA ALA A 219 -5.20 15.54 3.33
C ALA A 219 -5.81 16.88 2.90
N GLU A 220 -6.40 16.98 1.70
CA GLU A 220 -7.10 18.19 1.29
C GLU A 220 -8.26 18.52 2.24
N ASP A 221 -9.08 17.53 2.58
CA ASP A 221 -10.21 17.70 3.49
C ASP A 221 -9.77 18.15 4.91
N LEU A 222 -8.62 17.65 5.38
CA LEU A 222 -8.16 17.85 6.76
C LEU A 222 -7.22 19.05 6.94
N ILE A 223 -6.39 19.35 5.96
CA ILE A 223 -5.31 20.35 6.07
C ILE A 223 -5.24 21.36 4.91
N GLY A 224 -6.15 21.22 3.93
CA GLY A 224 -6.26 22.10 2.78
C GLY A 224 -5.45 21.67 1.54
N ALA A 225 -5.86 22.16 0.36
CA ALA A 225 -5.36 21.76 -0.95
C ALA A 225 -3.86 22.03 -1.14
N GLU A 226 -3.33 23.09 -0.55
CA GLU A 226 -1.92 23.50 -0.69
C GLU A 226 -0.97 22.46 -0.07
N ARG A 227 -1.35 21.86 1.05
CA ARG A 227 -0.51 20.93 1.83
C ARG A 227 -0.76 19.46 1.48
N ALA A 228 -1.88 19.15 0.85
CA ALA A 228 -2.28 17.79 0.51
C ALA A 228 -1.24 17.00 -0.32
N PRO A 229 -0.57 17.57 -1.35
CA PRO A 229 0.46 16.86 -2.10
C PRO A 229 1.67 16.44 -1.26
N ALA A 230 2.01 17.25 -0.23
CA ALA A 230 3.13 16.94 0.66
C ALA A 230 2.87 15.68 1.50
N ALA A 231 1.64 15.49 1.99
CA ALA A 231 1.27 14.30 2.76
C ALA A 231 1.48 13.00 1.97
N ALA A 232 0.99 12.94 0.73
CA ALA A 232 1.16 11.79 -0.16
C ALA A 232 2.64 11.54 -0.50
N PHE A 233 3.42 12.61 -0.73
CA PHE A 233 4.83 12.49 -1.06
C PHE A 233 5.69 12.03 0.12
N LEU A 234 5.47 12.59 1.32
CA LEU A 234 6.16 12.18 2.55
C LEU A 234 5.89 10.72 2.90
N LEU A 235 4.63 10.27 2.75
CA LEU A 235 4.27 8.87 2.93
C LEU A 235 5.00 7.97 1.93
N ALA A 236 5.01 8.35 0.64
CA ALA A 236 5.66 7.58 -0.40
C ALA A 236 7.19 7.50 -0.25
N ALA A 237 7.81 8.54 0.28
CA ALA A 237 9.25 8.61 0.52
C ALA A 237 9.68 7.99 1.87
N TYR A 238 8.75 7.70 2.79
CA TYR A 238 9.06 7.20 4.13
C TYR A 238 9.94 5.94 4.08
N PRO A 239 10.94 5.79 4.97
CA PRO A 239 11.89 4.68 4.92
C PRO A 239 11.23 3.30 4.80
N PHE A 240 10.24 3.02 5.62
CA PHE A 240 9.54 1.73 5.60
C PHE A 240 8.47 1.61 4.51
N ALA A 241 8.30 2.62 3.65
CA ALA A 241 7.43 2.53 2.47
C ALA A 241 7.98 1.56 1.39
N VAL A 242 9.16 0.98 1.58
CA VAL A 242 9.69 -0.12 0.76
C VAL A 242 8.71 -1.29 0.65
N TYR A 243 7.98 -1.60 1.72
CA TYR A 243 7.00 -2.69 1.75
C TYR A 243 5.85 -2.53 0.74
N PHE A 244 5.54 -1.30 0.32
CA PHE A 244 4.57 -1.06 -0.76
C PHE A 244 5.06 -1.48 -2.16
N SER A 245 6.33 -1.90 -2.29
CA SER A 245 6.92 -2.43 -3.53
C SER A 245 7.11 -3.94 -3.51
N ALA A 246 6.61 -4.63 -2.49
CA ALA A 246 6.69 -6.06 -2.30
C ALA A 246 5.28 -6.68 -2.27
N PRO A 247 5.12 -8.01 -2.49
CA PRO A 247 3.83 -8.70 -2.41
C PRO A 247 3.36 -8.85 -0.95
N TYR A 248 3.05 -7.73 -0.32
CA TYR A 248 2.69 -7.56 1.08
C TYR A 248 1.36 -6.84 1.23
N THR A 249 0.72 -6.94 2.37
CA THR A 249 -0.63 -6.40 2.61
C THR A 249 -0.68 -4.90 2.90
N GLU A 250 0.45 -4.25 3.10
CA GLU A 250 0.54 -2.83 3.50
C GLU A 250 -0.18 -1.90 2.53
N SER A 251 0.02 -2.12 1.23
CA SER A 251 -0.65 -1.34 0.18
C SER A 251 -2.17 -1.51 0.19
N LEU A 252 -2.64 -2.75 0.37
CA LEU A 252 -4.07 -3.06 0.43
C LEU A 252 -4.72 -2.47 1.68
N PHE A 253 -4.05 -2.60 2.82
CA PHE A 253 -4.52 -2.01 4.06
C PHE A 253 -4.59 -0.49 3.96
N LEU A 254 -3.53 0.17 3.45
CA LEU A 254 -3.50 1.61 3.27
C LEU A 254 -4.60 2.09 2.31
N LEU A 255 -4.80 1.38 1.19
CA LEU A 255 -5.89 1.65 0.24
C LEU A 255 -7.25 1.52 0.92
N GLY A 256 -7.47 0.42 1.64
CA GLY A 256 -8.70 0.16 2.37
C GLY A 256 -8.96 1.22 3.43
N ALA A 257 -7.95 1.52 4.27
CA ALA A 257 -8.09 2.47 5.37
C ALA A 257 -8.31 3.91 4.90
N ALA A 258 -7.48 4.41 3.98
CA ALA A 258 -7.62 5.77 3.46
C ALA A 258 -8.87 5.92 2.59
N GLY A 259 -9.16 4.92 1.75
CA GLY A 259 -10.33 4.95 0.89
C GLY A 259 -11.65 4.84 1.66
N ALA A 260 -11.74 3.92 2.64
CA ALA A 260 -12.92 3.81 3.50
C ALA A 260 -13.18 5.12 4.24
N SER A 261 -12.14 5.72 4.83
CA SER A 261 -12.22 6.99 5.54
C SER A 261 -12.71 8.13 4.64
N TYR A 262 -12.19 8.23 3.42
CA TYR A 262 -12.59 9.24 2.44
C TYR A 262 -14.06 9.12 2.04
N HIS A 263 -14.50 7.91 1.68
CA HIS A 263 -15.87 7.66 1.25
C HIS A 263 -16.85 7.74 2.42
N PHE A 264 -16.42 7.36 3.63
CA PHE A 264 -17.20 7.50 4.87
C PHE A 264 -17.57 8.97 5.12
N GLY A 265 -16.59 9.88 5.08
CA GLY A 265 -16.81 11.31 5.25
C GLY A 265 -17.77 11.93 4.20
N ARG A 266 -17.93 11.27 3.04
CA ARG A 266 -18.83 11.67 1.95
C ARG A 266 -20.14 10.90 1.89
N ARG A 267 -20.43 10.06 2.90
CA ARG A 267 -21.62 9.20 2.97
C ARG A 267 -21.78 8.28 1.76
N GLN A 268 -20.69 7.93 1.11
CA GLN A 268 -20.66 6.97 0.01
C GLN A 268 -20.51 5.56 0.58
N TRP A 269 -21.60 5.08 1.21
CA TRP A 269 -21.62 3.94 2.11
C TRP A 269 -21.09 2.65 1.49
N ILE A 270 -21.47 2.34 0.24
CA ILE A 270 -21.04 1.10 -0.45
C ILE A 270 -19.51 1.11 -0.65
N ALA A 271 -18.97 2.21 -1.17
CA ALA A 271 -17.53 2.30 -1.39
C ALA A 271 -16.75 2.25 -0.06
N ALA A 272 -17.24 2.94 0.97
CA ALA A 272 -16.65 2.90 2.30
C ALA A 272 -16.71 1.49 2.92
N ALA A 273 -17.82 0.77 2.75
CA ALA A 273 -18.00 -0.60 3.24
C ALA A 273 -17.03 -1.59 2.57
N VAL A 274 -16.93 -1.55 1.23
CA VAL A 274 -16.04 -2.43 0.47
C VAL A 274 -14.58 -2.19 0.83
N LEU A 275 -14.15 -0.93 0.94
CA LEU A 275 -12.78 -0.57 1.30
C LEU A 275 -12.49 -0.85 2.79
N GLY A 276 -13.48 -0.68 3.67
CA GLY A 276 -13.39 -1.09 5.07
C GLY A 276 -13.21 -2.60 5.22
N LEU A 277 -14.00 -3.38 4.48
CA LEU A 277 -13.89 -4.84 4.43
C LEU A 277 -12.49 -5.26 3.92
N LEU A 278 -11.99 -4.61 2.87
CA LEU A 278 -10.63 -4.83 2.35
C LEU A 278 -9.56 -4.60 3.41
N ALA A 279 -9.68 -3.51 4.20
CA ALA A 279 -8.77 -3.24 5.30
C ALA A 279 -8.78 -4.38 6.34
N GLY A 280 -9.97 -4.85 6.74
CA GLY A 280 -10.13 -5.94 7.70
C GLY A 280 -9.63 -7.30 7.22
N LEU A 281 -9.76 -7.58 5.92
CA LEU A 281 -9.24 -8.80 5.28
C LEU A 281 -7.74 -8.74 4.97
N SER A 282 -7.10 -7.57 5.11
CA SER A 282 -5.68 -7.41 4.75
C SER A 282 -4.74 -7.83 5.87
N ARG A 283 -5.09 -7.54 7.13
CA ARG A 283 -4.20 -7.78 8.27
C ARG A 283 -4.93 -7.68 9.63
N PRO A 284 -4.37 -8.25 10.72
CA PRO A 284 -5.03 -8.25 12.03
C PRO A 284 -5.47 -6.86 12.51
N ASN A 285 -4.58 -5.88 12.43
CA ASN A 285 -4.88 -4.51 12.86
C ASN A 285 -5.83 -3.74 11.91
N GLY A 286 -6.26 -4.36 10.81
CA GLY A 286 -7.27 -3.80 9.92
C GLY A 286 -8.60 -3.55 10.61
N CYS A 287 -8.99 -4.41 11.57
CA CYS A 287 -10.22 -4.25 12.36
C CYS A 287 -10.21 -2.97 13.21
N PHE A 288 -9.04 -2.45 13.58
CA PHE A 288 -8.94 -1.24 14.39
C PHE A 288 -9.50 0.00 13.68
N LEU A 289 -9.58 -0.02 12.35
CA LEU A 289 -10.24 1.05 11.59
C LEU A 289 -11.72 1.21 11.95
N SER A 290 -12.38 0.17 12.48
CA SER A 290 -13.77 0.26 12.96
C SER A 290 -13.95 1.29 14.07
N VAL A 291 -12.93 1.48 14.91
CA VAL A 291 -13.02 2.41 16.05
C VAL A 291 -13.08 3.87 15.59
N PRO A 292 -12.12 4.40 14.78
CA PRO A 292 -12.24 5.78 14.29
C PRO A 292 -13.47 6.01 13.43
N LEU A 293 -13.88 5.06 12.59
CA LEU A 293 -15.12 5.21 11.81
C LEU A 293 -16.36 5.22 12.72
N GLY A 294 -16.40 4.39 13.77
CA GLY A 294 -17.45 4.41 14.81
C GLY A 294 -17.49 5.74 15.56
N LEU A 295 -16.33 6.26 15.95
CA LEU A 295 -16.24 7.59 16.57
C LEU A 295 -16.79 8.70 15.65
N LEU A 296 -16.47 8.64 14.35
CA LEU A 296 -16.98 9.59 13.36
C LEU A 296 -18.50 9.42 13.11
N ALA A 297 -19.03 8.19 13.23
CA ALA A 297 -20.47 7.93 13.13
C ALA A 297 -21.24 8.57 14.29
N VAL A 298 -20.72 8.43 15.52
CA VAL A 298 -21.37 8.92 16.73
C VAL A 298 -21.09 10.40 16.98
N PHE A 299 -19.85 10.83 16.72
CA PHE A 299 -19.36 12.19 16.96
C PHE A 299 -18.83 12.80 15.63
N PRO A 300 -19.71 13.31 14.75
CA PRO A 300 -19.29 13.86 13.44
C PRO A 300 -18.25 15.01 13.54
N ASN A 301 -18.20 15.69 14.68
CA ASN A 301 -17.22 16.75 14.97
C ASN A 301 -15.90 16.22 15.55
N ALA A 302 -15.72 14.90 15.66
CA ALA A 302 -14.46 14.30 16.13
C ALA A 302 -13.30 14.45 15.12
N THR A 303 -13.57 15.00 13.93
CA THR A 303 -12.54 15.50 13.01
C THR A 303 -12.16 16.91 13.43
N GLY A 304 -10.86 17.18 13.59
CA GLY A 304 -10.34 18.54 13.78
C GLY A 304 -10.38 19.40 12.50
N ALA A 305 -11.25 19.07 11.57
CA ALA A 305 -11.36 19.74 10.28
C ALA A 305 -11.79 21.21 10.48
N ARG A 306 -10.93 22.14 10.12
CA ARG A 306 -11.25 23.56 9.93
C ARG A 306 -12.19 23.80 8.71
N GLY A 307 -12.74 22.74 8.13
CA GLY A 307 -13.56 22.77 6.91
C GLY A 307 -15.02 23.17 7.10
N ALA A 308 -15.41 23.75 8.22
CA ALA A 308 -16.78 24.23 8.43
C ALA A 308 -16.88 25.77 8.45
N GLU A 309 -15.95 26.49 7.83
CA GLU A 309 -16.08 27.96 7.69
C GLU A 309 -17.20 28.38 6.71
N GLY A 310 -17.96 27.42 6.13
CA GLY A 310 -19.16 27.67 5.34
C GLY A 310 -20.47 27.08 5.90
N ALA A 311 -20.42 26.33 7.02
CA ALA A 311 -21.63 25.88 7.67
C ALA A 311 -22.15 26.99 8.62
N PRO A 312 -23.44 27.36 8.56
CA PRO A 312 -23.99 28.36 9.48
C PRO A 312 -23.74 27.91 10.91
N SER A 313 -23.17 28.81 11.71
CA SER A 313 -22.89 28.57 13.12
C SER A 313 -24.13 27.96 13.78
N ALA A 314 -23.96 26.85 14.51
CA ALA A 314 -25.05 26.18 15.24
C ALA A 314 -25.81 27.11 16.22
N LYS A 315 -25.28 28.31 16.45
CA LYS A 315 -25.92 29.36 17.25
C LYS A 315 -26.95 30.19 16.48
N SER A 316 -26.93 30.19 15.13
CA SER A 316 -27.88 30.96 14.30
C SER A 316 -28.93 30.09 13.61
N ALA A 317 -28.87 28.76 13.72
CA ALA A 317 -29.86 27.87 13.12
C ALA A 317 -31.21 27.94 13.85
N THR A 318 -32.30 28.08 13.09
CA THR A 318 -33.65 28.03 13.62
C THR A 318 -34.02 26.66 14.19
N GLY A 319 -35.01 26.58 15.06
CA GLY A 319 -35.48 25.31 15.63
C GLY A 319 -35.85 24.25 14.57
N ALA A 320 -36.43 24.68 13.45
CA ALA A 320 -36.79 23.83 12.30
C ALA A 320 -35.56 23.29 11.57
N GLU A 321 -34.52 24.10 11.36
CA GLU A 321 -33.25 23.68 10.75
C GLU A 321 -32.49 22.71 11.64
N ARG A 322 -32.56 22.89 12.96
CA ARG A 322 -32.01 21.95 13.94
C ARG A 322 -32.75 20.60 13.93
N ALA A 323 -34.09 20.61 13.85
CA ALA A 323 -34.90 19.40 13.75
C ALA A 323 -34.66 18.65 12.43
N LEU A 324 -34.58 19.35 11.30
CA LEU A 324 -34.23 18.76 10.00
C LEU A 324 -32.82 18.18 9.97
N SER A 325 -31.85 18.86 10.60
CA SER A 325 -30.48 18.34 10.72
C SER A 325 -30.38 17.15 11.69
N ALA A 326 -31.25 17.07 12.70
CA ALA A 326 -31.31 15.94 13.64
C ALA A 326 -31.96 14.70 13.01
N THR A 327 -33.05 14.87 12.25
CA THR A 327 -33.72 13.77 11.50
C THR A 327 -32.84 13.23 10.36
N GLY A 328 -32.11 14.10 9.66
CA GLY A 328 -31.13 13.67 8.67
C GLY A 328 -29.96 12.86 9.30
N ARG A 329 -29.50 13.29 10.49
CA ARG A 329 -28.46 12.58 11.24
C ARG A 329 -28.93 11.21 11.74
N ALA A 330 -30.16 11.09 12.20
CA ALA A 330 -30.73 9.81 12.66
C ALA A 330 -30.86 8.79 11.51
N LYS A 331 -31.23 9.24 10.30
CA LYS A 331 -31.33 8.37 9.11
C LYS A 331 -29.97 7.83 8.65
N ASP A 332 -28.89 8.60 8.83
CA ASP A 332 -27.54 8.21 8.43
C ASP A 332 -26.78 7.43 9.53
N ALA A 333 -27.27 7.44 10.77
CA ALA A 333 -26.56 6.80 11.89
C ALA A 333 -26.42 5.28 11.70
N ILE A 334 -27.50 4.60 11.27
CA ILE A 334 -27.46 3.15 11.04
C ILE A 334 -26.52 2.77 9.92
N PRO A 335 -26.63 3.34 8.69
CA PRO A 335 -25.64 3.08 7.63
C PRO A 335 -24.21 3.39 8.04
N ALA A 336 -23.97 4.48 8.76
CA ALA A 336 -22.64 4.85 9.23
C ALA A 336 -22.06 3.79 10.21
N LEU A 337 -22.86 3.31 11.17
CA LEU A 337 -22.43 2.27 12.12
C LEU A 337 -22.18 0.92 11.43
N VAL A 338 -23.04 0.54 10.47
CA VAL A 338 -22.82 -0.67 9.66
C VAL A 338 -21.52 -0.57 8.89
N VAL A 339 -21.25 0.56 8.23
CA VAL A 339 -20.00 0.76 7.50
C VAL A 339 -18.79 0.81 8.42
N ALA A 340 -18.92 1.43 9.59
CA ALA A 340 -17.86 1.44 10.61
C ALA A 340 -17.52 0.03 11.13
N ALA A 341 -18.47 -0.89 11.13
CA ALA A 341 -18.23 -2.29 11.52
C ALA A 341 -17.53 -3.13 10.43
N MET A 342 -17.53 -2.69 9.15
CA MET A 342 -17.03 -3.51 8.03
C MET A 342 -15.58 -3.96 8.17
N PRO A 343 -14.62 -3.15 8.70
CA PRO A 343 -13.27 -3.64 8.94
C PRO A 343 -13.25 -4.78 9.96
N GLY A 344 -14.04 -4.69 11.04
CA GLY A 344 -14.21 -5.78 12.01
C GLY A 344 -14.85 -7.01 11.40
N ILE A 345 -15.87 -6.83 10.54
CA ILE A 345 -16.52 -7.93 9.80
C ILE A 345 -15.51 -8.65 8.91
N GLY A 346 -14.61 -7.92 8.22
CA GLY A 346 -13.54 -8.52 7.42
C GLY A 346 -12.64 -9.46 8.21
N MET A 347 -12.20 -9.04 9.39
CA MET A 347 -11.45 -9.90 10.32
C MET A 347 -12.28 -11.11 10.78
N LEU A 348 -13.56 -10.90 11.12
CA LEU A 348 -14.45 -11.98 11.59
C LEU A 348 -14.71 -13.03 10.50
N LEU A 349 -14.89 -12.62 9.24
CA LEU A 349 -15.06 -13.57 8.13
C LEU A 349 -13.83 -14.48 8.00
N PHE A 350 -12.63 -13.93 8.11
CA PHE A 350 -11.41 -14.73 8.09
C PHE A 350 -11.30 -15.62 9.35
N THR A 351 -11.69 -15.11 10.51
CA THR A 351 -11.72 -15.89 11.77
C THR A 351 -12.67 -17.07 11.67
N ILE A 352 -13.88 -16.88 11.10
CA ILE A 352 -14.87 -17.95 10.88
C ILE A 352 -14.30 -19.00 9.91
N TYR A 353 -13.72 -18.58 8.79
CA TYR A 353 -13.07 -19.49 7.84
C TYR A 353 -11.98 -20.33 8.52
N LEU A 354 -11.11 -19.70 9.32
CA LEU A 354 -10.07 -20.43 10.04
C LEU A 354 -10.62 -21.32 11.15
N HIS A 355 -11.71 -20.93 11.80
CA HIS A 355 -12.38 -21.79 12.76
C HIS A 355 -12.91 -23.07 12.10
N GLN A 356 -13.49 -22.97 10.91
CA GLN A 356 -13.92 -24.14 10.13
C GLN A 356 -12.73 -25.04 9.73
N LEU A 357 -11.58 -24.45 9.43
CA LEU A 357 -10.38 -25.19 9.05
C LEU A 357 -9.66 -25.84 10.23
N THR A 358 -9.61 -25.17 11.38
CA THR A 358 -8.73 -25.54 12.52
C THR A 358 -9.47 -26.02 13.74
N GLY A 359 -10.79 -25.75 13.85
CA GLY A 359 -11.58 -25.96 15.06
C GLY A 359 -11.32 -24.91 16.16
N VAL A 360 -10.43 -23.93 15.93
CA VAL A 360 -9.99 -22.96 16.95
C VAL A 360 -10.38 -21.54 16.55
N TRP A 361 -11.08 -20.83 17.46
CA TRP A 361 -11.39 -19.43 17.30
C TRP A 361 -10.11 -18.58 17.36
N PHE A 362 -10.03 -17.54 16.52
CA PHE A 362 -8.86 -16.67 16.42
C PHE A 362 -7.53 -17.42 16.19
N ALA A 363 -7.58 -18.54 15.46
CA ALA A 363 -6.40 -19.36 15.15
C ALA A 363 -5.26 -18.53 14.54
N TRP A 364 -5.56 -17.50 13.76
CA TRP A 364 -4.58 -16.57 13.23
C TRP A 364 -3.81 -15.82 14.33
N ALA A 365 -4.48 -15.41 15.41
CA ALA A 365 -3.83 -14.70 16.53
C ALA A 365 -2.91 -15.65 17.29
N ARG A 366 -3.39 -16.85 17.64
CA ARG A 366 -2.59 -17.88 18.30
C ARG A 366 -1.40 -18.34 17.46
N SER A 367 -1.56 -18.37 16.13
CA SER A 367 -0.46 -18.75 15.23
C SER A 367 0.74 -17.80 15.31
N HIS A 368 0.55 -16.54 15.72
CA HIS A 368 1.64 -15.58 15.88
C HIS A 368 2.59 -15.92 17.04
N GLU A 369 2.21 -16.79 17.95
CA GLU A 369 3.09 -17.30 19.02
C GLU A 369 4.35 -17.99 18.42
N ALA A 370 4.21 -18.65 17.26
CA ALA A 370 5.32 -19.26 16.54
C ALA A 370 6.34 -18.27 15.97
N TRP A 371 6.01 -16.96 15.96
CA TRP A 371 6.90 -15.86 15.63
C TRP A 371 7.36 -15.08 16.87
N GLY A 372 7.19 -15.66 18.09
CA GLY A 372 7.54 -15.01 19.33
C GLY A 372 6.64 -13.83 19.72
N ARG A 373 5.46 -13.71 19.09
CA ARG A 373 4.51 -12.64 19.39
C ARG A 373 3.47 -13.12 20.40
N THR A 374 3.83 -12.99 21.67
CA THR A 374 2.94 -13.24 22.82
C THR A 374 2.66 -11.94 23.53
N TYR A 375 1.46 -11.81 24.10
CA TYR A 375 1.14 -10.63 24.89
C TYR A 375 2.00 -10.62 26.16
N ALA A 376 2.91 -9.67 26.24
CA ALA A 376 3.83 -9.46 27.35
C ALA A 376 3.60 -8.12 28.08
N GLY A 377 2.51 -7.41 27.75
CA GLY A 377 2.19 -6.12 28.38
C GLY A 377 3.29 -5.09 28.21
N LEU A 378 3.69 -4.46 29.30
CA LEU A 378 4.76 -3.45 29.31
C LEU A 378 6.17 -4.03 29.41
N GLU A 379 6.31 -5.34 29.63
CA GLU A 379 7.61 -5.99 29.85
C GLU A 379 8.65 -5.69 28.76
N PRO A 380 8.32 -5.76 27.45
CA PRO A 380 9.27 -5.42 26.38
C PRO A 380 9.76 -3.97 26.46
N MET A 381 8.90 -3.05 26.88
CA MET A 381 9.26 -1.63 27.03
C MET A 381 10.12 -1.39 28.26
N LEU A 382 9.82 -2.04 29.37
CA LEU A 382 10.61 -1.98 30.60
C LEU A 382 12.00 -2.55 30.38
N HIS A 383 12.08 -3.69 29.67
CA HIS A 383 13.36 -4.33 29.31
C HIS A 383 14.20 -3.41 28.41
N LEU A 384 13.58 -2.80 27.40
CA LEU A 384 14.26 -1.81 26.56
C LEU A 384 14.75 -0.60 27.38
N ALA A 385 13.92 -0.08 28.29
CA ALA A 385 14.31 1.04 29.16
C ALA A 385 15.46 0.67 30.10
N GLN A 386 15.50 -0.57 30.62
CA GLN A 386 16.61 -1.06 31.43
C GLN A 386 17.89 -1.17 30.59
N ARG A 387 17.83 -1.74 29.39
CA ARG A 387 18.98 -1.83 28.49
C ARG A 387 19.52 -0.45 28.12
N LEU A 388 18.65 0.53 27.81
CA LEU A 388 19.04 1.92 27.52
C LEU A 388 19.72 2.60 28.72
N ARG A 389 19.40 2.20 29.95
CA ARG A 389 20.05 2.72 31.17
C ARG A 389 21.38 2.03 31.46
N ASP A 390 21.47 0.72 31.27
CA ASP A 390 22.56 -0.10 31.74
C ASP A 390 23.65 -0.32 30.65
N GLU A 391 23.30 -0.19 29.36
CA GLU A 391 24.22 -0.35 28.23
C GLU A 391 24.50 1.01 27.54
N PRO A 392 25.73 1.26 27.07
CA PRO A 392 26.01 2.43 26.23
C PRO A 392 25.16 2.42 24.95
N PHE A 393 24.65 3.58 24.55
CA PHE A 393 23.73 3.71 23.42
C PHE A 393 24.30 3.16 22.10
N LEU A 394 25.55 3.48 21.78
CA LEU A 394 26.14 3.06 20.49
C LEU A 394 26.32 1.55 20.37
N PRO A 395 26.89 0.83 21.37
CA PRO A 395 26.87 -0.64 21.37
C PRO A 395 25.47 -1.24 21.27
N LEU A 396 24.49 -0.70 21.98
CA LEU A 396 23.11 -1.16 21.92
C LEU A 396 22.56 -1.13 20.50
N VAL A 397 22.78 -0.02 19.78
CA VAL A 397 22.33 0.16 18.40
C VAL A 397 23.09 -0.75 17.42
N LEU A 398 24.41 -0.90 17.61
CA LEU A 398 25.24 -1.71 16.73
C LEU A 398 25.01 -3.23 16.90
N ASN A 399 24.67 -3.66 18.13
CA ASN A 399 24.36 -5.06 18.41
C ASN A 399 22.95 -5.46 17.94
N ASP A 400 22.02 -4.50 17.83
CA ASP A 400 20.64 -4.75 17.41
C ASP A 400 20.11 -3.63 16.48
N PRO A 401 20.71 -3.49 15.28
CA PRO A 401 20.40 -2.39 14.38
C PRO A 401 18.96 -2.43 13.84
N PHE A 402 18.36 -3.62 13.76
CA PHE A 402 17.00 -3.75 13.24
C PHE A 402 15.96 -3.27 14.24
N ASN A 403 16.12 -3.60 15.52
CA ASN A 403 15.28 -3.05 16.57
C ASN A 403 15.49 -1.53 16.72
N ALA A 404 16.71 -1.03 16.52
CA ALA A 404 16.99 0.40 16.51
C ALA A 404 16.23 1.11 15.36
N LEU A 405 16.21 0.56 14.15
CA LEU A 405 15.45 1.09 13.02
C LEU A 405 13.95 1.07 13.32
N ASN A 406 13.41 -0.01 13.88
CA ASN A 406 12.00 -0.10 14.26
C ASN A 406 11.65 0.88 15.38
N ALA A 407 12.57 1.10 16.35
CA ALA A 407 12.41 2.11 17.40
C ALA A 407 12.29 3.51 16.82
N ILE A 408 13.09 3.87 15.80
CA ILE A 408 12.96 5.16 15.11
C ILE A 408 11.55 5.32 14.52
N GLY A 409 11.00 4.26 13.91
CA GLY A 409 9.62 4.28 13.40
C GLY A 409 8.59 4.50 14.51
N VAL A 410 8.72 3.84 15.64
CA VAL A 410 7.83 4.01 16.81
C VAL A 410 7.95 5.42 17.39
N LEU A 411 9.16 5.92 17.60
CA LEU A 411 9.41 7.26 18.12
C LEU A 411 8.85 8.33 17.20
N PHE A 412 9.03 8.19 15.88
CA PHE A 412 8.40 9.04 14.88
C PHE A 412 6.87 9.06 15.02
N ALA A 413 6.24 7.90 15.14
CA ALA A 413 4.81 7.81 15.27
C ALA A 413 4.30 8.41 16.59
N LEU A 414 4.96 8.12 17.70
CA LEU A 414 4.60 8.67 19.01
C LEU A 414 4.77 10.18 19.06
N ALA A 415 5.87 10.72 18.53
CA ALA A 415 6.12 12.17 18.47
C ALA A 415 5.03 12.91 17.67
N LEU A 416 4.51 12.30 16.61
CA LEU A 416 3.45 12.91 15.80
C LEU A 416 2.04 12.68 16.38
N THR A 417 1.84 11.69 17.25
CA THR A 417 0.51 11.33 17.78
C THR A 417 -0.20 12.52 18.42
N TYR A 418 0.49 13.32 19.22
CA TYR A 418 -0.08 14.55 19.78
C TYR A 418 -0.55 15.52 18.69
N SER A 419 0.24 15.69 17.64
CA SER A 419 -0.13 16.54 16.51
C SER A 419 -1.32 16.00 15.72
N VAL A 420 -1.45 14.66 15.61
CA VAL A 420 -2.63 14.02 15.01
C VAL A 420 -3.88 14.37 15.83
N PHE A 421 -3.85 14.19 17.14
CA PHE A 421 -4.99 14.56 18.01
C PHE A 421 -5.38 16.03 17.87
N ARG A 422 -4.39 16.93 17.91
CA ARG A 422 -4.63 18.38 17.90
C ARG A 422 -5.07 18.92 16.55
N ARG A 423 -4.60 18.34 15.44
CA ARG A 423 -4.81 18.87 14.09
C ARG A 423 -5.85 18.11 13.28
N LEU A 424 -5.91 16.79 13.48
CA LEU A 424 -6.79 15.93 12.69
C LEU A 424 -8.00 15.43 13.50
N GLY A 425 -7.93 15.53 14.84
CA GLY A 425 -9.04 15.20 15.74
C GLY A 425 -8.90 13.85 16.44
N LEU A 426 -9.86 13.61 17.35
CA LEU A 426 -9.89 12.46 18.25
C LEU A 426 -9.85 11.13 17.50
N ALA A 427 -10.67 10.97 16.45
CA ALA A 427 -10.80 9.71 15.73
C ALA A 427 -9.45 9.23 15.16
N TRP A 428 -8.69 10.14 14.56
CA TRP A 428 -7.40 9.80 13.95
C TRP A 428 -6.30 9.59 14.98
N GLY A 429 -6.31 10.34 16.08
CA GLY A 429 -5.38 10.11 17.19
C GLY A 429 -5.59 8.76 17.85
N VAL A 430 -6.85 8.38 18.09
CA VAL A 430 -7.22 7.05 18.60
C VAL A 430 -6.78 5.96 17.63
N PHE A 431 -7.02 6.14 16.31
CA PHE A 431 -6.60 5.18 15.30
C PHE A 431 -5.08 4.91 15.34
N VAL A 432 -4.26 5.97 15.47
CA VAL A 432 -2.80 5.81 15.60
C VAL A 432 -2.46 5.00 16.85
N LEU A 433 -3.01 5.35 18.01
CA LEU A 433 -2.70 4.67 19.27
C LEU A 433 -3.10 3.20 19.26
N ILE A 434 -4.35 2.88 18.87
CA ILE A 434 -4.81 1.48 18.86
C ILE A 434 -4.11 0.63 17.78
N SER A 435 -3.54 1.27 16.76
CA SER A 435 -2.73 0.56 15.77
C SER A 435 -1.30 0.31 16.25
N LEU A 436 -0.74 1.15 17.14
CA LEU A 436 0.62 1.03 17.66
C LEU A 436 0.72 0.18 18.92
N LEU A 437 -0.16 0.43 19.91
CA LEU A 437 0.01 -0.13 21.25
C LEU A 437 -0.16 -1.65 21.31
N PRO A 438 -1.20 -2.30 20.74
CA PRO A 438 -1.36 -3.74 20.83
C PRO A 438 -0.19 -4.54 20.21
N PRO A 439 0.31 -4.20 19.00
CA PRO A 439 1.50 -4.87 18.46
C PRO A 439 2.75 -4.65 19.31
N LEU A 440 2.91 -3.45 19.88
CA LEU A 440 4.03 -3.11 20.74
C LEU A 440 4.04 -3.94 22.02
N PHE A 441 2.86 -4.19 22.62
CA PHE A 441 2.69 -5.02 23.82
C PHE A 441 2.77 -6.52 23.53
N ALA A 442 2.53 -6.94 22.28
CA ALA A 442 2.56 -8.34 21.90
C ALA A 442 3.90 -8.79 21.30
N GLY A 443 4.67 -7.90 20.71
CA GLY A 443 5.90 -8.25 19.99
C GLY A 443 7.05 -7.25 20.14
N GLY A 444 6.91 -6.28 21.04
CA GLY A 444 7.92 -5.23 21.20
C GLY A 444 8.13 -4.42 19.93
N LEU A 445 9.38 -4.24 19.53
CA LEU A 445 9.75 -3.44 18.36
C LEU A 445 9.63 -4.18 17.02
N VAL A 446 9.42 -5.48 17.03
CA VAL A 446 9.42 -6.32 15.82
C VAL A 446 8.38 -5.84 14.80
N SER A 447 8.81 -5.51 13.59
CA SER A 447 7.99 -5.00 12.47
C SER A 447 7.24 -3.68 12.74
N MET A 448 7.59 -2.92 13.77
CA MET A 448 6.90 -1.67 14.08
C MET A 448 7.13 -0.59 13.02
N GLY A 449 8.33 -0.51 12.45
CA GLY A 449 8.62 0.40 11.34
C GLY A 449 7.70 0.17 10.14
N ARG A 450 7.50 -1.11 9.78
CA ARG A 450 6.56 -1.54 8.72
C ARG A 450 5.12 -1.09 9.03
N LEU A 451 4.68 -1.24 10.28
CA LEU A 451 3.34 -0.85 10.71
C LEU A 451 3.15 0.67 10.61
N THR A 452 4.12 1.47 11.04
CA THR A 452 4.03 2.94 11.01
C THR A 452 3.87 3.48 9.59
N SER A 453 4.40 2.81 8.56
CA SER A 453 4.25 3.22 7.16
C SER A 453 2.79 3.28 6.68
N THR A 454 1.91 2.51 7.31
CA THR A 454 0.50 2.42 6.94
C THR A 454 -0.40 3.42 7.67
N LEU A 455 0.13 4.13 8.66
CA LEU A 455 -0.61 5.09 9.48
C LEU A 455 -0.66 6.46 8.79
N PHE A 456 -1.49 6.58 7.75
CA PHE A 456 -1.61 7.79 6.93
C PHE A 456 -1.84 9.10 7.73
N PRO A 457 -2.53 9.11 8.91
CA PRO A 457 -2.71 10.33 9.68
C PRO A 457 -1.39 10.97 10.14
N LEU A 458 -0.33 10.16 10.36
CA LEU A 458 1.00 10.68 10.73
C LEU A 458 1.56 11.60 9.65
N PHE A 459 1.44 11.20 8.39
CA PHE A 459 1.97 11.95 7.24
C PHE A 459 1.14 13.18 6.92
N ILE A 460 -0.18 13.11 7.15
CA ILE A 460 -1.07 14.29 7.04
C ILE A 460 -0.73 15.30 8.15
N ALA A 461 -0.55 14.85 9.39
CA ALA A 461 -0.16 15.72 10.49
C ALA A 461 1.24 16.32 10.27
N LEU A 462 2.20 15.54 9.79
CA LEU A 462 3.54 16.04 9.45
C LEU A 462 3.46 17.11 8.36
N ALA A 463 2.72 16.88 7.28
CA ALA A 463 2.52 17.88 6.22
C ALA A 463 1.84 19.15 6.72
N ALA A 464 0.94 19.04 7.72
CA ALA A 464 0.31 20.20 8.36
C ALA A 464 1.28 21.03 9.22
N MET A 465 2.34 20.41 9.74
CA MET A 465 3.33 21.06 10.60
C MET A 465 4.45 21.73 9.81
N LEU A 466 4.83 21.14 8.69
CA LEU A 466 5.97 21.60 7.92
C LEU A 466 5.65 22.87 7.12
N SER A 467 6.61 23.79 7.09
CA SER A 467 6.59 24.87 6.10
C SER A 467 6.85 24.29 4.70
N PRO A 468 6.35 24.93 3.61
CA PRO A 468 6.64 24.49 2.25
C PRO A 468 8.13 24.31 1.94
N ARG A 469 8.98 25.13 2.57
CA ARG A 469 10.44 25.08 2.40
C ARG A 469 11.08 23.87 3.11
N ALA A 470 10.46 23.34 4.17
CA ALA A 470 10.97 22.21 4.93
C ALA A 470 10.58 20.85 4.29
N VAL A 471 9.50 20.79 3.52
CA VAL A 471 9.01 19.54 2.89
C VAL A 471 10.10 18.86 2.04
N PRO A 472 10.87 19.55 1.17
CA PRO A 472 11.92 18.90 0.39
C PRO A 472 13.01 18.27 1.26
N ALA A 473 13.44 18.92 2.33
CA ALA A 473 14.45 18.39 3.24
C ALA A 473 13.98 17.10 3.92
N TRP A 474 12.76 17.09 4.47
CA TRP A 474 12.16 15.89 5.05
C TRP A 474 11.98 14.77 4.03
N ALA A 475 11.53 15.09 2.82
CA ALA A 475 11.35 14.13 1.75
C ALA A 475 12.69 13.51 1.32
N THR A 476 13.76 14.30 1.24
CA THR A 476 15.12 13.82 0.93
C THR A 476 15.64 12.91 2.03
N THR A 477 15.51 13.31 3.31
CA THR A 477 15.90 12.46 4.46
C THR A 477 15.16 11.12 4.43
N PHE A 478 13.85 11.16 4.17
CA PHE A 478 13.05 9.93 4.04
C PHE A 478 13.48 9.08 2.87
N ALA A 479 13.73 9.70 1.70
CA ALA A 479 14.16 8.97 0.50
C ALA A 479 15.53 8.30 0.68
N ILE A 480 16.47 8.93 1.38
CA ILE A 480 17.77 8.33 1.75
C ILE A 480 17.53 7.10 2.65
N GLY A 481 16.72 7.26 3.70
CA GLY A 481 16.36 6.15 4.58
C GLY A 481 15.62 5.04 3.85
N GLN A 482 14.73 5.38 2.87
CA GLN A 482 14.05 4.40 2.04
C GLN A 482 15.01 3.63 1.12
N GLY A 483 15.99 4.32 0.54
CA GLY A 483 17.05 3.68 -0.24
C GLY A 483 17.85 2.67 0.57
N PHE A 484 18.23 3.05 1.80
CA PHE A 484 18.90 2.15 2.73
C PHE A 484 18.01 0.94 3.11
N ALA A 485 16.74 1.18 3.48
CA ALA A 485 15.80 0.12 3.78
C ALA A 485 15.56 -0.81 2.57
N ALA A 486 15.50 -0.26 1.35
CA ALA A 486 15.37 -1.05 0.14
C ALA A 486 16.61 -1.93 -0.10
N ALA A 487 17.81 -1.40 0.08
CA ALA A 487 19.04 -2.18 -0.04
C ALA A 487 19.04 -3.36 0.94
N LEU A 488 18.74 -3.12 2.21
CA LEU A 488 18.64 -4.18 3.22
C LEU A 488 17.57 -5.22 2.87
N PHE A 489 16.34 -4.76 2.58
CA PHE A 489 15.22 -5.65 2.30
C PHE A 489 15.50 -6.58 1.11
N PHE A 490 15.96 -6.03 -0.01
CA PHE A 490 16.15 -6.81 -1.23
C PHE A 490 17.43 -7.66 -1.22
N THR A 491 18.35 -7.44 -0.28
CA THR A 491 19.51 -8.30 -0.03
C THR A 491 19.29 -9.31 1.10
N TRP A 492 18.04 -9.51 1.54
CA TRP A 492 17.66 -10.43 2.62
C TRP A 492 18.23 -10.06 4.01
N HIS A 493 18.53 -8.78 4.26
CA HIS A 493 18.77 -8.30 5.60
C HIS A 493 17.43 -7.89 6.24
N ALA A 494 17.11 -8.45 7.37
CA ALA A 494 15.84 -8.22 8.04
C ALA A 494 15.63 -6.74 8.38
N LEU A 495 14.40 -6.26 8.21
CA LEU A 495 13.96 -4.94 8.69
C LEU A 495 12.98 -5.07 9.87
N TYR A 496 12.87 -6.28 10.46
CA TYR A 496 11.92 -6.62 11.51
C TYR A 496 12.57 -7.54 12.56
#